data_fed99a70c5da0c02b074d8304810fc07
#
_entry.id   fed99a70c5da0c02b074d8304810fc07
#
_cell.length_a   1.000
_cell.length_b   1.000
_cell.length_c   1.000
_cell.angle_alpha   90.00
_cell.angle_beta   90.00
_cell.angle_gamma   90.00
#
_symmetry.space_group_name_H-M   'P 1'
#
loop_
_entity.id
_entity.type
_entity.pdbx_description
1 polymer ?
#
loop_
_entity_poly.entity_id
_entity_poly.type
_entity_poly.pdbx_seq_one_letter_code
_entity_poly.pdbx_strand_id
1 'polypeptide(L)'
;MALVFDVVKAKGKPDDNRRPGTSCPFCDVDGLENIIRREGDCIWLENKFRTLRHTMQTVLIESADHDADITTYEPEELHGVIRFALSCWEQMIDSGDYRSVLMYKNMGPLSGGSLTHPHMQIVGLEEEDGYAEISMKHFEGIDVWRRGRVRVTISTDPVMGFF
;
A
#
# COMPACT_ATOMS: atom_id res chain seq x y z
N MET A 1 19.53 -7.92 8.42
CA MET A 1 20.25 -6.86 7.64
C MET A 1 19.30 -5.67 7.54
N ALA A 2 19.73 -4.42 7.58
CA ALA A 2 18.80 -3.29 7.52
C ALA A 2 18.38 -3.01 6.07
N LEU A 3 17.12 -2.63 5.85
CA LEU A 3 16.63 -2.19 4.54
C LEU A 3 17.48 -1.02 4.01
N VAL A 4 17.99 -1.14 2.79
CA VAL A 4 18.83 -0.11 2.17
C VAL A 4 17.98 0.73 1.22
N PHE A 5 17.87 2.03 1.55
CA PHE A 5 17.08 2.99 0.80
C PHE A 5 17.89 3.68 -0.30
N ASP A 6 17.40 3.68 -1.54
CA ASP A 6 18.01 4.35 -2.69
C ASP A 6 17.45 5.77 -2.86
N VAL A 7 18.17 6.74 -2.28
CA VAL A 7 17.80 8.17 -2.30
C VAL A 7 17.74 8.75 -3.71
N VAL A 8 18.57 8.26 -4.64
CA VAL A 8 18.61 8.79 -6.02
C VAL A 8 17.32 8.44 -6.75
N LYS A 9 16.87 7.18 -6.64
CA LYS A 9 15.60 6.75 -7.22
C LYS A 9 14.40 7.45 -6.58
N ALA A 10 14.45 7.71 -5.28
CA ALA A 10 13.37 8.41 -4.57
C ALA A 10 13.13 9.83 -5.07
N LYS A 11 14.19 10.55 -5.47
CA LYS A 11 14.08 11.93 -5.99
C LYS A 11 13.35 12.02 -7.33
N GLY A 12 13.27 10.94 -8.09
CA GLY A 12 12.59 10.89 -9.39
C GLY A 12 11.10 10.54 -9.31
N LYS A 13 10.56 10.26 -8.11
CA LYS A 13 9.14 9.92 -7.94
C LYS A 13 8.22 11.07 -8.31
N PRO A 14 7.10 10.79 -9.00
CA PRO A 14 6.00 11.75 -9.14
C PRO A 14 5.46 12.13 -7.75
N ASP A 15 5.09 13.39 -7.58
CA ASP A 15 4.61 13.92 -6.30
C ASP A 15 3.58 15.03 -6.58
N ASP A 16 2.33 14.66 -6.84
CA ASP A 16 1.23 15.59 -7.10
C ASP A 16 0.66 16.18 -5.81
N ASN A 17 0.81 15.48 -4.68
CA ASN A 17 0.42 16.00 -3.37
C ASN A 17 1.22 17.25 -2.97
N ARG A 18 2.48 17.36 -3.41
CA ARG A 18 3.36 18.52 -3.09
C ARG A 18 3.58 19.44 -4.27
N ARG A 19 3.22 19.02 -5.48
CA ARG A 19 3.39 19.76 -6.73
C ARG A 19 2.09 19.77 -7.53
N PRO A 20 1.09 20.56 -7.10
CA PRO A 20 -0.19 20.67 -7.80
C PRO A 20 0.00 21.03 -9.28
N GLY A 21 -0.77 20.38 -10.17
CA GLY A 21 -0.70 20.61 -11.61
C GLY A 21 0.27 19.68 -12.37
N THR A 22 0.94 18.75 -11.70
CA THR A 22 1.60 17.64 -12.39
C THR A 22 0.56 16.60 -12.81
N SER A 23 0.71 16.03 -14.03
CA SER A 23 -0.17 14.96 -14.49
C SER A 23 0.02 13.71 -13.61
N CYS A 24 -1.08 13.13 -13.15
CA CYS A 24 -1.05 11.90 -12.39
C CYS A 24 -0.73 10.71 -13.31
N PRO A 25 0.35 9.94 -13.04
CA PRO A 25 0.71 8.80 -13.89
C PRO A 25 -0.31 7.66 -13.85
N PHE A 26 -1.16 7.58 -12.81
CA PHE A 26 -2.16 6.53 -12.69
C PHE A 26 -3.45 6.83 -13.45
N CYS A 27 -3.66 8.09 -13.86
CA CYS A 27 -4.75 8.47 -14.77
C CYS A 27 -4.44 8.12 -16.24
N ASP A 28 -3.17 7.95 -16.60
CA ASP A 28 -2.73 7.52 -17.92
C ASP A 28 -2.63 5.99 -17.98
N VAL A 29 -3.77 5.33 -18.03
CA VAL A 29 -3.86 3.85 -17.97
C VAL A 29 -3.15 3.18 -19.15
N ASP A 30 -3.14 3.82 -20.33
CA ASP A 30 -2.49 3.31 -21.52
C ASP A 30 -0.95 3.44 -21.46
N GLY A 31 -0.45 4.37 -20.65
CA GLY A 31 0.97 4.57 -20.38
C GLY A 31 1.51 3.70 -19.23
N LEU A 32 0.68 2.88 -18.56
CA LEU A 32 1.13 1.98 -17.51
C LEU A 32 1.93 0.81 -18.07
N GLU A 33 3.08 0.54 -17.45
CA GLU A 33 3.99 -0.55 -17.81
C GLU A 33 4.03 -1.62 -16.71
N ASN A 34 4.48 -2.83 -17.07
CA ASN A 34 4.71 -3.95 -16.14
C ASN A 34 3.48 -4.29 -15.30
N ILE A 35 2.31 -4.29 -15.93
CA ILE A 35 1.06 -4.69 -15.28
C ILE A 35 1.10 -6.19 -15.03
N ILE A 36 0.88 -6.58 -13.77
CA ILE A 36 0.85 -7.97 -13.34
C ILE A 36 -0.57 -8.53 -13.47
N ARG A 37 -1.58 -7.75 -13.02
CA ARG A 37 -2.98 -8.20 -13.04
C ARG A 37 -3.94 -7.00 -13.05
N ARG A 38 -5.12 -7.22 -13.65
CA ARG A 38 -6.25 -6.26 -13.63
C ARG A 38 -7.54 -6.99 -13.25
N GLU A 39 -8.43 -6.28 -12.53
CA GLU A 39 -9.79 -6.71 -12.26
C GLU A 39 -10.70 -5.48 -12.13
N GLY A 40 -11.58 -5.26 -13.11
CA GLY A 40 -12.31 -4.01 -13.24
C GLY A 40 -11.35 -2.83 -13.36
N ASP A 41 -11.54 -1.83 -12.50
CA ASP A 41 -10.70 -0.63 -12.44
C ASP A 41 -9.43 -0.83 -11.60
N CYS A 42 -9.34 -1.92 -10.85
CA CYS A 42 -8.16 -2.23 -10.06
C CYS A 42 -7.01 -2.73 -10.96
N ILE A 43 -5.82 -2.15 -10.77
CA ILE A 43 -4.62 -2.51 -11.55
C ILE A 43 -3.45 -2.76 -10.60
N TRP A 44 -2.88 -3.96 -10.64
CA TRP A 44 -1.67 -4.30 -9.90
C TRP A 44 -0.48 -4.35 -10.85
N LEU A 45 0.58 -3.58 -10.55
CA LEU A 45 1.74 -3.41 -11.42
C LEU A 45 3.03 -3.26 -10.61
N GLU A 46 4.17 -3.47 -11.26
CA GLU A 46 5.46 -3.21 -10.65
C GLU A 46 5.67 -1.70 -10.43
N ASN A 47 6.21 -1.34 -9.27
CA ASN A 47 6.57 0.04 -9.01
C ASN A 47 7.81 0.44 -9.83
N LYS A 48 7.65 1.39 -10.74
CA LYS A 48 8.75 1.93 -11.57
C LYS A 48 9.87 2.56 -10.72
N PHE A 49 9.53 3.07 -9.53
CA PHE A 49 10.45 3.76 -8.62
C PHE A 49 10.74 2.88 -7.40
N ARG A 50 11.41 1.75 -7.61
CA ARG A 50 11.81 0.86 -6.50
C ARG A 50 12.93 1.52 -5.69
N THR A 51 12.63 1.92 -4.47
CA THR A 51 13.54 2.68 -3.60
C THR A 51 14.25 1.84 -2.56
N LEU A 52 13.85 0.58 -2.38
CA LEU A 52 14.48 -0.36 -1.46
C LEU A 52 15.20 -1.44 -2.25
N ARG A 53 16.40 -1.82 -1.81
CA ARG A 53 17.16 -2.95 -2.37
C ARG A 53 16.63 -4.26 -1.79
N HIS A 54 16.84 -5.35 -2.51
CA HIS A 54 16.40 -6.71 -2.11
C HIS A 54 14.91 -6.75 -1.80
N THR A 55 14.12 -6.09 -2.67
CA THR A 55 12.67 -6.04 -2.54
C THR A 55 11.99 -6.01 -3.90
N MET A 56 10.84 -6.66 -4.00
CA MET A 56 9.87 -6.45 -5.07
C MET A 56 8.84 -5.44 -4.60
N GLN A 57 8.86 -4.24 -5.16
CA GLN A 57 7.89 -3.20 -4.83
C GLN A 57 6.85 -3.13 -5.95
N THR A 58 5.59 -3.26 -5.58
CA THR A 58 4.46 -3.15 -6.48
C THR A 58 3.48 -2.09 -6.01
N VAL A 59 2.64 -1.63 -6.91
CA VAL A 59 1.54 -0.69 -6.65
C VAL A 59 0.25 -1.34 -7.08
N LEU A 60 -0.81 -1.15 -6.32
CA LEU A 60 -2.17 -1.50 -6.67
C LEU A 60 -2.98 -0.21 -6.75
N ILE A 61 -3.35 0.19 -7.98
CA ILE A 61 -4.29 1.27 -8.25
C ILE A 61 -5.68 0.73 -7.92
N GLU A 62 -6.45 1.47 -7.12
CA GLU A 62 -7.72 0.99 -6.55
C GLU A 62 -8.94 1.31 -7.42
N SER A 63 -8.90 2.42 -8.12
CA SER A 63 -10.03 2.96 -8.88
C SER A 63 -9.54 3.74 -10.10
N ALA A 64 -10.39 3.90 -11.09
CA ALA A 64 -10.15 4.83 -12.20
C ALA A 64 -10.35 6.31 -11.78
N ASP A 65 -11.10 6.56 -10.71
CA ASP A 65 -11.36 7.89 -10.18
C ASP A 65 -10.16 8.39 -9.39
N HIS A 66 -9.57 9.51 -9.85
CA HIS A 66 -8.40 10.13 -9.24
C HIS A 66 -8.64 10.63 -7.81
N ASP A 67 -9.83 11.11 -7.54
CA ASP A 67 -10.20 11.78 -6.30
C ASP A 67 -10.93 10.87 -5.31
N ALA A 68 -11.16 9.61 -5.68
CA ALA A 68 -11.76 8.62 -4.78
C ALA A 68 -10.83 8.25 -3.62
N ASP A 69 -11.40 7.77 -2.54
CA ASP A 69 -10.67 7.19 -1.42
C ASP A 69 -11.54 6.18 -0.63
N ILE A 70 -10.96 5.53 0.35
CA ILE A 70 -11.62 4.51 1.17
C ILE A 70 -12.90 5.01 1.87
N THR A 71 -13.08 6.31 2.01
CA THR A 71 -14.27 6.93 2.64
C THR A 71 -15.37 7.27 1.64
N THR A 72 -15.06 7.29 0.35
CA THR A 72 -15.97 7.63 -0.74
C THR A 72 -16.47 6.42 -1.52
N TYR A 73 -15.81 5.25 -1.39
CA TYR A 73 -16.25 4.03 -2.06
C TYR A 73 -17.61 3.55 -1.54
N GLU A 74 -18.45 3.11 -2.46
CA GLU A 74 -19.63 2.32 -2.09
C GLU A 74 -19.20 0.97 -1.48
N PRO A 75 -19.99 0.35 -0.58
CA PRO A 75 -19.59 -0.86 0.11
C PRO A 75 -19.15 -2.02 -0.77
N GLU A 76 -19.83 -2.23 -1.91
CA GLU A 76 -19.49 -3.28 -2.88
C GLU A 76 -18.16 -3.01 -3.56
N GLU A 77 -17.90 -1.74 -3.92
CA GLU A 77 -16.65 -1.30 -4.51
C GLU A 77 -15.48 -1.49 -3.53
N LEU A 78 -15.65 -1.00 -2.29
CA LEU A 78 -14.66 -1.19 -1.23
C LEU A 78 -14.33 -2.67 -1.00
N HIS A 79 -15.36 -3.54 -0.94
CA HIS A 79 -15.16 -4.98 -0.81
C HIS A 79 -14.45 -5.58 -2.02
N GLY A 80 -14.69 -5.07 -3.23
CA GLY A 80 -14.00 -5.47 -4.45
C GLY A 80 -12.52 -5.13 -4.38
N VAL A 81 -12.20 -3.87 -4.08
CA VAL A 81 -10.83 -3.37 -3.91
C VAL A 81 -10.06 -4.20 -2.88
N ILE A 82 -10.63 -4.43 -1.69
CA ILE A 82 -9.96 -5.18 -0.61
C ILE A 82 -9.76 -6.65 -1.01
N ARG A 83 -10.76 -7.32 -1.64
CA ARG A 83 -10.58 -8.71 -2.11
C ARG A 83 -9.48 -8.80 -3.16
N PHE A 84 -9.46 -7.88 -4.12
CA PHE A 84 -8.42 -7.85 -5.13
C PHE A 84 -7.04 -7.63 -4.49
N ALA A 85 -6.90 -6.66 -3.57
CA ALA A 85 -5.66 -6.39 -2.87
C ALA A 85 -5.16 -7.60 -2.07
N LEU A 86 -6.03 -8.25 -1.31
CA LEU A 86 -5.68 -9.47 -0.56
C LEU A 86 -5.24 -10.60 -1.49
N SER A 87 -5.93 -10.82 -2.61
CA SER A 87 -5.56 -11.87 -3.56
C SER A 87 -4.20 -11.59 -4.26
N CYS A 88 -3.85 -10.33 -4.50
CA CYS A 88 -2.53 -9.96 -5.01
C CYS A 88 -1.44 -10.16 -3.96
N TRP A 89 -1.73 -9.82 -2.71
CA TRP A 89 -0.84 -10.04 -1.57
C TRP A 89 -0.59 -11.53 -1.31
N GLU A 90 -1.65 -12.34 -1.30
CA GLU A 90 -1.57 -13.80 -1.21
C GLU A 90 -0.77 -14.41 -2.36
N GLN A 91 -1.00 -13.95 -3.60
CA GLN A 91 -0.24 -14.40 -4.76
C GLN A 91 1.27 -14.15 -4.60
N MET A 92 1.65 -13.01 -4.02
CA MET A 92 3.06 -12.70 -3.77
C MET A 92 3.63 -13.56 -2.63
N ILE A 93 2.86 -13.88 -1.59
CA ILE A 93 3.26 -14.81 -0.52
C ILE A 93 3.45 -16.21 -1.08
N ASP A 94 2.51 -16.69 -1.88
CA ASP A 94 2.46 -18.05 -2.41
C ASP A 94 3.58 -18.33 -3.42
N SER A 95 4.20 -17.27 -3.99
CA SER A 95 5.38 -17.42 -4.85
C SER A 95 6.56 -18.05 -4.10
N GLY A 96 6.67 -17.83 -2.80
CA GLY A 96 7.78 -18.32 -1.98
C GLY A 96 9.09 -17.56 -2.18
N ASP A 97 9.10 -16.48 -2.98
CA ASP A 97 10.31 -15.72 -3.32
C ASP A 97 10.72 -14.73 -2.22
N TYR A 98 9.82 -14.46 -1.25
CA TYR A 98 10.01 -13.42 -0.26
C TYR A 98 9.90 -13.98 1.16
N ARG A 99 10.77 -13.49 2.05
CA ARG A 99 10.73 -13.83 3.47
C ARG A 99 9.49 -13.26 4.15
N SER A 100 9.06 -12.09 3.73
CA SER A 100 7.80 -11.49 4.15
C SER A 100 7.23 -10.60 3.06
N VAL A 101 5.90 -10.43 3.06
CA VAL A 101 5.20 -9.55 2.12
C VAL A 101 4.34 -8.57 2.89
N LEU A 102 4.62 -7.29 2.74
CA LEU A 102 3.88 -6.21 3.38
C LEU A 102 2.84 -5.64 2.41
N MET A 103 1.65 -5.34 2.93
CA MET A 103 0.63 -4.57 2.22
C MET A 103 0.24 -3.37 3.06
N TYR A 104 0.29 -2.18 2.47
CA TYR A 104 -0.05 -0.94 3.16
C TYR A 104 -0.55 0.14 2.21
N LYS A 105 -1.28 1.10 2.77
CA LYS A 105 -1.78 2.29 2.08
C LYS A 105 -1.34 3.54 2.83
N ASN A 106 -0.72 4.46 2.09
CA ASN A 106 -0.45 5.82 2.55
C ASN A 106 -1.37 6.77 1.80
N MET A 107 -2.20 7.52 2.52
CA MET A 107 -3.13 8.46 1.93
C MET A 107 -2.84 9.88 2.41
N GLY A 108 -2.73 10.79 1.44
CA GLY A 108 -2.45 12.19 1.68
C GLY A 108 -0.98 12.49 2.05
N PRO A 109 -0.63 13.77 2.04
CA PRO A 109 0.77 14.21 2.19
C PRO A 109 1.34 13.97 3.60
N LEU A 110 0.50 13.95 4.63
CA LEU A 110 0.93 13.74 6.02
C LEU A 110 1.30 12.28 6.31
N SER A 111 0.77 11.33 5.55
CA SER A 111 1.12 9.91 5.67
C SER A 111 2.34 9.50 4.83
N GLY A 112 2.96 10.44 4.11
CA GLY A 112 4.05 10.17 3.19
C GLY A 112 3.60 9.72 1.79
N GLY A 113 2.30 9.77 1.49
CA GLY A 113 1.76 9.55 0.14
C GLY A 113 2.27 10.61 -0.82
N SER A 114 2.79 10.20 -1.98
CA SER A 114 3.27 11.12 -3.02
C SER A 114 2.24 11.40 -4.11
N LEU A 115 1.24 10.57 -4.25
CA LEU A 115 0.16 10.70 -5.22
C LEU A 115 -1.20 10.73 -4.52
N THR A 116 -2.10 11.57 -5.03
CA THR A 116 -3.49 11.68 -4.56
C THR A 116 -4.31 10.46 -4.99
N HIS A 117 -4.11 10.02 -6.26
CA HIS A 117 -4.82 8.88 -6.84
C HIS A 117 -4.79 7.66 -5.90
N PRO A 118 -5.95 7.04 -5.59
CA PRO A 118 -6.03 6.00 -4.59
C PRO A 118 -5.23 4.76 -4.99
N HIS A 119 -4.30 4.38 -4.12
CA HIS A 119 -3.45 3.21 -4.34
C HIS A 119 -2.96 2.60 -3.04
N MET A 120 -2.64 1.33 -3.12
CA MET A 120 -1.93 0.56 -2.08
C MET A 120 -0.54 0.17 -2.59
N GLN A 121 0.31 -0.27 -1.70
CA GLN A 121 1.59 -0.88 -2.03
C GLN A 121 1.64 -2.30 -1.48
N ILE A 122 2.17 -3.22 -2.30
CA ILE A 122 2.48 -4.58 -1.88
C ILE A 122 3.97 -4.78 -2.13
N VAL A 123 4.70 -5.11 -1.07
CA VAL A 123 6.17 -5.15 -1.10
C VAL A 123 6.65 -6.49 -0.57
N GLY A 124 7.29 -7.28 -1.42
CA GLY A 124 8.00 -8.48 -1.05
C GLY A 124 9.42 -8.13 -0.56
N LEU A 125 9.77 -8.59 0.64
CA LEU A 125 11.09 -8.46 1.23
C LEU A 125 11.82 -9.80 1.08
N GLU A 126 12.94 -9.81 0.35
CA GLU A 126 13.68 -11.05 0.05
C GLU A 126 14.42 -11.58 1.28
N GLU A 127 15.00 -10.71 2.09
CA GLU A 127 15.90 -11.06 3.19
C GLU A 127 15.33 -10.74 4.58
N GLU A 128 14.47 -9.74 4.69
CA GLU A 128 13.99 -9.19 5.96
C GLU A 128 12.59 -9.73 6.32
N ASP A 129 12.38 -9.93 7.62
CA ASP A 129 11.05 -10.21 8.16
C ASP A 129 10.41 -8.88 8.63
N GLY A 130 9.52 -8.33 7.80
CA GLY A 130 8.81 -7.09 8.11
C GLY A 130 7.85 -7.18 9.29
N TYR A 131 7.60 -8.38 9.82
CA TYR A 131 6.71 -8.63 10.96
C TYR A 131 7.45 -8.98 12.24
N ALA A 132 8.80 -9.04 12.23
CA ALA A 132 9.61 -9.50 13.36
C ALA A 132 9.36 -8.70 14.66
N GLU A 133 9.06 -7.41 14.53
CA GLU A 133 8.82 -6.52 15.68
C GLU A 133 7.33 -6.50 16.11
N ILE A 134 6.43 -7.18 15.38
CA ILE A 134 5.01 -7.20 15.69
C ILE A 134 4.71 -8.24 16.75
N SER A 135 4.02 -7.84 17.80
CA SER A 135 3.55 -8.71 18.88
C SER A 135 2.08 -8.43 19.22
N MET A 136 1.43 -9.35 19.92
CA MET A 136 0.01 -9.22 20.29
C MET A 136 -0.28 -7.95 21.11
N LYS A 137 0.68 -7.45 21.88
CA LYS A 137 0.53 -6.21 22.65
C LYS A 137 0.24 -4.98 21.80
N HIS A 138 0.70 -4.95 20.55
CA HIS A 138 0.46 -3.83 19.64
C HIS A 138 -1.02 -3.74 19.17
N PHE A 139 -1.78 -4.84 19.33
CA PHE A 139 -3.22 -4.90 19.04
C PHE A 139 -4.08 -4.64 20.28
N GLU A 140 -3.47 -4.47 21.46
CA GLU A 140 -4.17 -4.05 22.66
C GLU A 140 -4.31 -2.52 22.68
N GLY A 141 -5.41 -2.04 23.30
CA GLY A 141 -5.65 -0.62 23.37
C GLY A 141 -7.03 -0.26 23.87
N ILE A 142 -7.37 1.01 23.72
CA ILE A 142 -8.67 1.56 24.12
C ILE A 142 -9.71 1.11 23.11
N ASP A 143 -10.75 0.41 23.59
CA ASP A 143 -11.86 -0.03 22.73
C ASP A 143 -12.64 1.19 22.19
N VAL A 144 -12.73 1.26 20.86
CA VAL A 144 -13.51 2.29 20.15
C VAL A 144 -14.83 1.70 19.68
N TRP A 145 -14.80 0.48 19.15
CA TRP A 145 -15.97 -0.17 18.60
C TRP A 145 -15.80 -1.69 18.56
N ARG A 146 -16.92 -2.41 18.68
CA ARG A 146 -16.97 -3.86 18.60
C ARG A 146 -18.24 -4.35 17.91
N ARG A 147 -18.10 -5.31 17.03
CA ARG A 147 -19.22 -6.01 16.41
C ARG A 147 -18.86 -7.49 16.16
N GLY A 148 -19.59 -8.39 16.82
CA GLY A 148 -19.31 -9.82 16.72
C GLY A 148 -17.88 -10.15 17.17
N ARG A 149 -17.09 -10.69 16.25
CA ARG A 149 -15.68 -11.06 16.48
C ARG A 149 -14.68 -9.94 16.16
N VAL A 150 -15.15 -8.84 15.59
CA VAL A 150 -14.30 -7.71 15.22
C VAL A 150 -14.27 -6.68 16.34
N ARG A 151 -13.07 -6.23 16.67
CA ARG A 151 -12.79 -5.16 17.63
C ARG A 151 -11.92 -4.10 16.98
N VAL A 152 -12.26 -2.84 17.15
CA VAL A 152 -11.45 -1.68 16.75
C VAL A 152 -10.91 -1.01 18.00
N THR A 153 -9.62 -0.82 18.07
CA THR A 153 -8.95 -0.20 19.22
C THR A 153 -8.01 0.91 18.78
N ILE A 154 -7.77 1.87 19.65
CA ILE A 154 -6.64 2.78 19.56
C ILE A 154 -5.51 2.14 20.35
N SER A 155 -4.42 1.75 19.65
CA SER A 155 -3.30 1.08 20.31
C SER A 155 -2.65 1.99 21.37
N THR A 156 -2.34 1.41 22.53
CA THR A 156 -1.58 2.07 23.59
C THR A 156 -0.07 1.80 23.51
N ASP A 157 0.35 0.89 22.63
CA ASP A 157 1.74 0.56 22.36
C ASP A 157 1.91 0.28 20.85
N PRO A 158 1.79 1.31 19.98
CA PRO A 158 1.87 1.11 18.54
C PRO A 158 3.29 0.76 18.11
N VAL A 159 3.42 -0.09 17.06
CA VAL A 159 4.72 -0.47 16.47
C VAL A 159 5.48 0.76 15.95
N MET A 160 4.74 1.71 15.41
CA MET A 160 5.28 3.01 14.98
C MET A 160 4.51 4.11 15.70
N GLY A 161 5.23 4.94 16.44
CA GLY A 161 4.65 6.13 17.06
C GLY A 161 4.33 7.18 16.00
N PHE A 162 3.06 7.57 15.89
CA PHE A 162 2.65 8.80 15.21
C PHE A 162 2.36 9.84 16.27
N PHE A 163 2.89 11.02 16.06
CA PHE A 163 2.72 12.19 16.93
C PHE A 163 1.69 13.12 16.32
#